data_908a88ccce37caf9aac848a89d54748d
#
_entry.id   908a88ccce37caf9aac848a89d54748d
#
_cell.length_a   1.000
_cell.length_b   1.000
_cell.length_c   1.000
_cell.angle_alpha   90.00
_cell.angle_beta   90.00
_cell.angle_gamma   90.00
#
_symmetry.space_group_name_H-M   'P 1'
#
loop_
_entity.id
_entity.type
_entity.pdbx_description
1 polymer ?
#
loop_
_entity_poly.entity_id
_entity_poly.type
_entity_poly.pdbx_seq_one_letter_code
_entity_poly.pdbx_strand_id
1 'polypeptide(L)'
;AAVAPNGPSSEAPGIPAGFSADEPGAVAAAVAYATASQRWLYLSDDQIAAAVTAIATTDAAPVLTDEVVADVSMARDQLAASSGPVWWLVRPLAWRIEGFHTSGARVSVWTMSILSAAGVAVPQSEFSTVTLDLVWADGDWRVDAVRDTAGPTPVTGPKDQPWEAEPFDDRLDGFTRIDAEPWS
;
A
#
# COMPACT_ATOMS: atom_id res chain seq x y z
N ALA A 1 22.04 2.31 8.75
CA ALA A 1 21.11 2.95 7.81
C ALA A 1 20.62 4.22 8.49
N ALA A 2 20.82 5.39 7.85
CA ALA A 2 20.24 6.63 8.34
C ALA A 2 18.72 6.52 8.14
N VAL A 3 17.96 6.54 9.22
CA VAL A 3 16.50 6.70 9.18
C VAL A 3 16.24 8.01 8.44
N ALA A 4 15.44 7.97 7.38
CA ALA A 4 15.03 9.19 6.70
C ALA A 4 14.44 10.15 7.75
N PRO A 5 14.75 11.45 7.72
CA PRO A 5 14.36 12.41 8.76
C PRO A 5 12.84 12.48 8.99
N ASN A 6 12.04 11.91 8.09
CA ASN A 6 10.57 11.88 8.13
C ASN A 6 10.01 10.45 8.27
N GLY A 7 10.87 9.49 8.59
CA GLY A 7 10.48 8.08 8.78
C GLY A 7 9.70 7.86 10.08
N PRO A 8 9.11 6.67 10.25
CA PRO A 8 8.34 6.36 11.43
C PRO A 8 9.21 6.42 12.69
N SER A 9 8.67 6.99 13.75
CA SER A 9 9.30 7.05 15.08
C SER A 9 8.79 5.96 16.02
N SER A 10 7.75 5.23 15.61
CA SER A 10 7.10 4.18 16.40
C SER A 10 6.48 3.11 15.48
N GLU A 11 5.91 2.08 16.07
CA GLU A 11 5.16 1.02 15.41
C GLU A 11 3.86 0.76 16.19
N ALA A 12 2.75 0.79 15.48
CA ALA A 12 1.43 0.46 16.02
C ALA A 12 0.93 -0.82 15.34
N PRO A 13 0.44 -1.81 16.08
CA PRO A 13 0.37 -3.27 15.82
C PRO A 13 1.05 -3.76 14.54
N GLY A 14 2.38 -3.59 14.47
CA GLY A 14 3.20 -4.03 13.33
C GLY A 14 3.13 -3.15 12.09
N ILE A 15 2.53 -1.96 12.16
CA ILE A 15 2.51 -0.96 11.09
C ILE A 15 3.35 0.24 11.53
N PRO A 16 4.25 0.77 10.68
CA PRO A 16 4.98 1.99 10.98
C PRO A 16 4.05 3.15 11.33
N ALA A 17 4.39 3.91 12.36
CA ALA A 17 3.62 5.03 12.88
C ALA A 17 4.52 6.16 13.41
N GLY A 18 3.95 7.32 13.76
CA GLY A 18 4.70 8.46 14.29
C GLY A 18 5.48 9.19 13.21
N PHE A 19 4.84 9.49 12.11
CA PHE A 19 5.37 10.28 11.01
C PHE A 19 5.34 11.78 11.33
N SER A 20 6.15 12.59 10.64
CA SER A 20 6.17 14.04 10.83
C SER A 20 4.93 14.74 10.25
N ALA A 21 4.54 15.87 10.86
CA ALA A 21 3.37 16.67 10.45
C ALA A 21 3.67 17.56 9.23
N ASP A 22 4.32 17.02 8.22
CA ASP A 22 4.70 17.71 6.99
C ASP A 22 4.38 16.84 5.76
N GLU A 23 4.58 17.41 4.58
CA GLU A 23 4.31 16.72 3.32
C GLU A 23 5.13 15.42 3.17
N PRO A 24 6.46 15.40 3.44
CA PRO A 24 7.22 14.17 3.41
C PRO A 24 6.73 13.10 4.40
N GLY A 25 6.27 13.52 5.60
CA GLY A 25 5.67 12.61 6.58
C GLY A 25 4.35 12.02 6.12
N ALA A 26 3.49 12.81 5.47
CA ALA A 26 2.25 12.31 4.87
C ALA A 26 2.52 11.29 3.75
N VAL A 27 3.52 11.52 2.91
CA VAL A 27 3.95 10.57 1.88
C VAL A 27 4.48 9.28 2.51
N ALA A 28 5.34 9.39 3.51
CA ALA A 28 5.89 8.22 4.20
C ALA A 28 4.80 7.38 4.86
N ALA A 29 3.81 8.02 5.50
CA ALA A 29 2.64 7.37 6.06
C ALA A 29 1.81 6.66 4.98
N ALA A 30 1.50 7.35 3.87
CA ALA A 30 0.75 6.77 2.77
C ALA A 30 1.43 5.53 2.20
N VAL A 31 2.74 5.57 1.96
CA VAL A 31 3.52 4.42 1.46
C VAL A 31 3.47 3.25 2.46
N ALA A 32 3.64 3.52 3.75
CA ALA A 32 3.57 2.50 4.79
C ALA A 32 2.18 1.85 4.85
N TYR A 33 1.11 2.64 4.80
CA TYR A 33 -0.27 2.16 4.90
C TYR A 33 -0.73 1.44 3.64
N ALA A 34 -0.37 1.91 2.44
CA ALA A 34 -0.65 1.23 1.18
C ALA A 34 -0.03 -0.19 1.11
N THR A 35 1.09 -0.42 1.81
CA THR A 35 1.76 -1.72 1.84
C THR A 35 1.40 -2.59 3.05
N ALA A 36 0.61 -2.08 3.98
CA ALA A 36 0.16 -2.83 5.16
C ALA A 36 -0.62 -4.11 4.78
N SER A 37 -1.34 -4.09 3.64
CA SER A 37 -2.14 -5.20 3.13
C SER A 37 -1.36 -6.51 2.97
N GLN A 38 -0.05 -6.48 2.75
CA GLN A 38 0.77 -7.69 2.65
C GLN A 38 0.74 -8.56 3.92
N ARG A 39 0.31 -8.02 5.06
CA ARG A 39 0.24 -8.72 6.33
C ARG A 39 -1.13 -9.31 6.64
N TRP A 40 -2.21 -8.76 6.05
CA TRP A 40 -3.58 -9.07 6.43
C TRP A 40 -3.91 -10.57 6.33
N LEU A 41 -3.41 -11.28 5.31
CA LEU A 41 -3.65 -12.72 5.15
C LEU A 41 -3.16 -13.56 6.33
N TYR A 42 -2.17 -13.10 7.05
CA TYR A 42 -1.49 -13.83 8.14
C TYR A 42 -1.96 -13.42 9.55
N LEU A 43 -2.85 -12.43 9.66
CA LEU A 43 -3.37 -11.91 10.91
C LEU A 43 -4.75 -12.49 11.19
N SER A 44 -5.15 -12.64 12.47
CA SER A 44 -6.54 -12.87 12.82
C SER A 44 -7.39 -11.62 12.57
N ASP A 45 -8.71 -11.78 12.53
CA ASP A 45 -9.62 -10.65 12.33
C ASP A 45 -9.50 -9.60 13.45
N ASP A 46 -9.31 -10.04 14.72
CA ASP A 46 -9.05 -9.13 15.84
C ASP A 46 -7.73 -8.36 15.66
N GLN A 47 -6.70 -9.01 15.13
CA GLN A 47 -5.42 -8.35 14.85
C GLN A 47 -5.54 -7.35 13.69
N ILE A 48 -6.32 -7.67 12.65
CA ILE A 48 -6.65 -6.75 11.57
C ILE A 48 -7.39 -5.54 12.13
N ALA A 49 -8.43 -5.76 12.94
CA ALA A 49 -9.21 -4.69 13.56
C ALA A 49 -8.33 -3.77 14.41
N ALA A 50 -7.45 -4.33 15.24
CA ALA A 50 -6.51 -3.55 16.04
C ALA A 50 -5.54 -2.73 15.16
N ALA A 51 -5.02 -3.31 14.08
CA ALA A 51 -4.09 -2.66 13.18
C ALA A 51 -4.76 -1.53 12.39
N VAL A 52 -5.97 -1.76 11.85
CA VAL A 52 -6.75 -0.73 11.14
C VAL A 52 -7.13 0.40 12.09
N THR A 53 -7.61 0.10 13.30
CA THR A 53 -7.94 1.12 14.31
C THR A 53 -6.73 1.99 14.66
N ALA A 54 -5.54 1.41 14.66
CA ALA A 54 -4.31 2.14 14.99
C ALA A 54 -3.88 3.14 13.93
N ILE A 55 -4.26 2.95 12.67
CA ILE A 55 -3.84 3.82 11.55
C ILE A 55 -4.98 4.65 10.95
N ALA A 56 -6.23 4.34 11.24
CA ALA A 56 -7.40 5.05 10.72
C ALA A 56 -7.88 6.15 11.67
N THR A 57 -8.70 7.07 11.15
CA THR A 57 -9.47 7.99 11.98
C THR A 57 -10.54 7.21 12.76
N THR A 58 -10.97 7.74 13.90
CA THR A 58 -12.00 7.09 14.73
C THR A 58 -13.30 6.83 13.94
N ASP A 59 -13.65 7.72 13.02
CA ASP A 59 -14.87 7.62 12.23
C ASP A 59 -14.73 6.61 11.09
N ALA A 60 -13.56 6.51 10.47
CA ALA A 60 -13.31 5.59 9.35
C ALA A 60 -12.97 4.16 9.81
N ALA A 61 -12.40 3.98 10.98
CA ALA A 61 -11.91 2.70 11.45
C ALA A 61 -12.93 1.55 11.41
N PRO A 62 -14.21 1.71 11.81
CA PRO A 62 -15.18 0.62 11.75
C PRO A 62 -15.43 0.14 10.31
N VAL A 63 -15.66 1.08 9.38
CA VAL A 63 -15.96 0.74 7.97
C VAL A 63 -14.76 0.10 7.30
N LEU A 64 -13.56 0.68 7.47
CA LEU A 64 -12.33 0.13 6.91
C LEU A 64 -12.00 -1.26 7.50
N THR A 65 -12.30 -1.48 8.78
CA THR A 65 -12.10 -2.80 9.39
C THR A 65 -13.03 -3.84 8.76
N ASP A 66 -14.31 -3.52 8.62
CA ASP A 66 -15.29 -4.43 8.04
C ASP A 66 -14.93 -4.78 6.59
N GLU A 67 -14.52 -3.80 5.78
CA GLU A 67 -14.06 -4.00 4.41
C GLU A 67 -12.82 -4.90 4.34
N VAL A 68 -11.77 -4.59 5.12
CA VAL A 68 -10.53 -5.38 5.12
C VAL A 68 -10.77 -6.81 5.59
N VAL A 69 -11.56 -7.02 6.65
CA VAL A 69 -11.88 -8.36 7.15
C VAL A 69 -12.67 -9.16 6.11
N ALA A 70 -13.65 -8.54 5.44
CA ALA A 70 -14.43 -9.20 4.40
C ALA A 70 -13.53 -9.62 3.20
N ASP A 71 -12.67 -8.73 2.72
CA ASP A 71 -11.77 -9.02 1.61
C ASP A 71 -10.76 -10.11 1.96
N VAL A 72 -10.19 -10.06 3.16
CA VAL A 72 -9.26 -11.08 3.64
C VAL A 72 -9.95 -12.44 3.81
N SER A 73 -11.20 -12.46 4.30
CA SER A 73 -11.97 -13.69 4.41
C SER A 73 -12.21 -14.32 3.05
N MET A 74 -12.63 -13.54 2.06
CA MET A 74 -12.81 -14.03 0.68
C MET A 74 -11.50 -14.57 0.09
N ALA A 75 -10.38 -13.86 0.32
CA ALA A 75 -9.08 -14.30 -0.15
C ALA A 75 -8.65 -15.62 0.52
N ARG A 76 -8.85 -15.77 1.82
CA ARG A 76 -8.56 -17.02 2.55
C ARG A 76 -9.38 -18.19 2.02
N ASP A 77 -10.67 -17.99 1.75
CA ASP A 77 -11.54 -19.02 1.19
C ASP A 77 -11.06 -19.49 -0.18
N GLN A 78 -10.66 -18.54 -1.04
CA GLN A 78 -10.10 -18.84 -2.36
C GLN A 78 -8.77 -19.60 -2.27
N LEU A 79 -7.98 -19.35 -1.24
CA LEU A 79 -6.66 -19.93 -1.03
C LEU A 79 -6.69 -21.19 -0.16
N ALA A 80 -7.85 -21.57 0.40
CA ALA A 80 -8.00 -22.69 1.33
C ALA A 80 -7.57 -24.05 0.75
N ALA A 81 -7.63 -24.23 -0.57
CA ALA A 81 -7.18 -25.45 -1.27
C ALA A 81 -5.67 -25.49 -1.54
N SER A 82 -4.91 -24.48 -1.11
CA SER A 82 -3.45 -24.47 -1.31
C SER A 82 -2.79 -25.61 -0.56
N SER A 83 -1.97 -26.38 -1.27
CA SER A 83 -1.22 -27.52 -0.71
C SER A 83 0.14 -27.13 -0.10
N GLY A 84 0.48 -25.86 -0.11
CA GLY A 84 1.75 -25.33 0.35
C GLY A 84 1.67 -23.86 0.78
N PRO A 85 2.80 -23.20 0.96
CA PRO A 85 2.82 -21.80 1.42
C PRO A 85 2.12 -20.87 0.43
N VAL A 86 1.40 -19.91 0.97
CA VAL A 86 0.87 -18.75 0.24
C VAL A 86 1.87 -17.62 0.35
N TRP A 87 2.21 -17.02 -0.78
CA TRP A 87 3.07 -15.83 -0.86
C TRP A 87 2.23 -14.64 -1.31
N TRP A 88 2.11 -13.67 -0.44
CA TRP A 88 1.49 -12.38 -0.74
C TRP A 88 2.49 -11.28 -0.45
N LEU A 89 2.90 -10.57 -1.49
CA LEU A 89 3.87 -9.48 -1.41
C LEU A 89 3.28 -8.22 -2.02
N VAL A 90 3.48 -7.08 -1.38
CA VAL A 90 3.12 -5.77 -1.93
C VAL A 90 4.37 -4.89 -1.92
N ARG A 91 4.63 -4.22 -3.04
CA ARG A 91 5.77 -3.30 -3.20
C ARG A 91 5.29 -1.97 -3.72
N PRO A 92 5.59 -0.88 -3.03
CA PRO A 92 5.36 0.47 -3.53
C PRO A 92 6.42 0.76 -4.60
N LEU A 93 6.02 1.35 -5.72
CA LEU A 93 6.87 1.65 -6.85
C LEU A 93 7.05 3.15 -7.07
N ALA A 94 5.97 3.90 -6.92
CA ALA A 94 5.96 5.35 -7.05
C ALA A 94 4.82 5.95 -6.22
N TRP A 95 4.90 7.24 -5.96
CA TRP A 95 3.87 8.00 -5.27
C TRP A 95 3.62 9.35 -5.95
N ARG A 96 2.43 9.89 -5.76
CA ARG A 96 2.05 11.24 -6.17
C ARG A 96 1.22 11.90 -5.08
N ILE A 97 1.57 13.13 -4.73
CA ILE A 97 0.70 13.99 -3.92
C ILE A 97 -0.35 14.62 -4.83
N GLU A 98 -1.62 14.45 -4.47
CA GLU A 98 -2.75 15.08 -5.15
C GLU A 98 -3.22 16.35 -4.42
N GLY A 99 -2.88 16.46 -3.15
CA GLY A 99 -3.12 17.65 -2.34
C GLY A 99 -2.51 17.50 -0.96
N PHE A 100 -2.03 18.62 -0.41
CA PHE A 100 -1.48 18.70 0.93
C PHE A 100 -1.89 20.00 1.62
N HIS A 101 -2.25 19.88 2.88
CA HIS A 101 -2.40 20.97 3.84
C HIS A 101 -2.07 20.45 5.25
N THR A 102 -1.88 21.34 6.20
CA THR A 102 -1.36 20.99 7.55
C THR A 102 -2.21 20.02 8.35
N SER A 103 -3.49 19.86 7.99
CA SER A 103 -4.42 18.94 8.66
C SER A 103 -4.88 17.77 7.79
N GLY A 104 -4.42 17.66 6.53
CA GLY A 104 -4.82 16.58 5.64
C GLY A 104 -3.99 16.51 4.38
N ALA A 105 -3.93 15.31 3.79
CA ALA A 105 -3.25 15.05 2.55
C ALA A 105 -3.99 14.00 1.73
N ARG A 106 -3.90 14.09 0.40
CA ARG A 106 -4.30 13.03 -0.50
C ARG A 106 -3.07 12.55 -1.25
N VAL A 107 -2.76 11.27 -1.11
CA VAL A 107 -1.57 10.66 -1.71
C VAL A 107 -1.97 9.40 -2.45
N SER A 108 -1.54 9.30 -3.70
CA SER A 108 -1.65 8.08 -4.52
C SER A 108 -0.33 7.33 -4.51
N VAL A 109 -0.38 6.03 -4.25
CA VAL A 109 0.78 5.13 -4.25
C VAL A 109 0.56 4.06 -5.32
N TRP A 110 1.41 4.04 -6.32
CA TRP A 110 1.42 2.96 -7.31
C TRP A 110 2.16 1.76 -6.74
N THR A 111 1.49 0.61 -6.73
CA THR A 111 1.98 -0.62 -6.11
C THR A 111 2.00 -1.77 -7.11
N MET A 112 2.88 -2.72 -6.86
CA MET A 112 2.86 -4.05 -7.46
C MET A 112 2.62 -5.08 -6.36
N SER A 113 1.65 -5.96 -6.56
CA SER A 113 1.43 -7.12 -5.71
C SER A 113 1.77 -8.42 -6.43
N ILE A 114 2.21 -9.42 -5.68
CA ILE A 114 2.47 -10.78 -6.18
C ILE A 114 1.74 -11.75 -5.28
N LEU A 115 0.86 -12.55 -5.87
CA LEU A 115 0.20 -13.67 -5.21
C LEU A 115 0.71 -14.98 -5.82
N SER A 116 1.06 -15.94 -4.97
CA SER A 116 1.38 -17.30 -5.36
C SER A 116 0.88 -18.27 -4.30
N ALA A 117 0.16 -19.31 -4.70
CA ALA A 117 -0.36 -20.32 -3.79
C ALA A 117 -0.28 -21.70 -4.46
N ALA A 118 0.45 -22.63 -3.87
CA ALA A 118 0.71 -23.93 -4.46
C ALA A 118 -0.58 -24.71 -4.77
N GLY A 119 -0.76 -25.12 -6.01
CA GLY A 119 -1.94 -25.84 -6.49
C GLY A 119 -3.18 -24.98 -6.75
N VAL A 120 -3.18 -23.69 -6.41
CA VAL A 120 -4.33 -22.79 -6.54
C VAL A 120 -4.03 -21.62 -7.45
N ALA A 121 -2.92 -20.92 -7.25
CA ALA A 121 -2.55 -19.74 -8.03
C ALA A 121 -1.07 -19.80 -8.42
N VAL A 122 -0.80 -19.72 -9.72
CA VAL A 122 0.56 -19.48 -10.22
C VAL A 122 0.99 -18.06 -9.85
N PRO A 123 2.30 -17.79 -9.70
CA PRO A 123 2.80 -16.45 -9.43
C PRO A 123 2.28 -15.46 -10.47
N GLN A 124 1.49 -14.49 -10.02
CA GLN A 124 0.95 -13.42 -10.85
C GLN A 124 1.27 -12.09 -10.19
N SER A 125 1.64 -11.11 -11.01
CA SER A 125 1.82 -9.73 -10.58
C SER A 125 0.63 -8.88 -11.02
N GLU A 126 0.10 -8.11 -10.09
CA GLU A 126 -0.93 -7.13 -10.34
C GLU A 126 -0.39 -5.72 -9.99
N PHE A 127 -0.86 -4.74 -10.74
CA PHE A 127 -0.52 -3.35 -10.50
C PHE A 127 -1.77 -2.58 -10.14
N SER A 128 -1.68 -1.77 -9.09
CA SER A 128 -2.77 -0.91 -8.67
C SER A 128 -2.27 0.44 -8.16
N THR A 129 -3.17 1.39 -8.13
CA THR A 129 -2.95 2.69 -7.50
C THR A 129 -3.84 2.79 -6.28
N VAL A 130 -3.22 2.80 -5.11
CA VAL A 130 -3.89 3.00 -3.82
C VAL A 130 -3.87 4.49 -3.50
N THR A 131 -5.04 5.12 -3.45
CA THR A 131 -5.20 6.52 -3.06
C THR A 131 -5.69 6.58 -1.63
N LEU A 132 -4.95 7.29 -0.77
CA LEU A 132 -5.27 7.49 0.63
C LEU A 132 -5.62 8.95 0.87
N ASP A 133 -6.74 9.18 1.54
CA ASP A 133 -7.06 10.43 2.19
C ASP A 133 -6.57 10.34 3.64
N LEU A 134 -5.63 11.22 3.99
CA LEU A 134 -5.00 11.26 5.30
C LEU A 134 -5.42 12.51 6.06
N VAL A 135 -5.64 12.36 7.36
CA VAL A 135 -5.92 13.45 8.31
C VAL A 135 -4.87 13.44 9.40
N TRP A 136 -4.34 14.61 9.75
CA TRP A 136 -3.48 14.76 10.90
C TRP A 136 -4.31 14.77 12.18
N ALA A 137 -4.22 13.70 12.96
CA ALA A 137 -4.96 13.53 14.22
C ALA A 137 -4.10 12.76 15.24
N ASP A 138 -4.25 13.10 16.51
CA ASP A 138 -3.57 12.43 17.64
C ASP A 138 -2.04 12.34 17.49
N GLY A 139 -1.44 13.36 16.83
CA GLY A 139 0.01 13.42 16.65
C GLY A 139 0.57 12.53 15.55
N ASP A 140 -0.27 12.03 14.64
CA ASP A 140 0.13 11.20 13.50
C ASP A 140 -0.81 11.39 12.31
N TRP A 141 -0.40 10.88 11.12
CA TRP A 141 -1.27 10.78 9.96
C TRP A 141 -2.20 9.58 10.10
N ARG A 142 -3.51 9.81 9.97
CA ARG A 142 -4.56 8.81 10.06
C ARG A 142 -5.28 8.66 8.74
N VAL A 143 -5.60 7.42 8.37
CA VAL A 143 -6.38 7.11 7.17
C VAL A 143 -7.85 7.46 7.41
N ASP A 144 -8.40 8.33 6.58
CA ASP A 144 -9.82 8.69 6.58
C ASP A 144 -10.59 7.96 5.47
N ALA A 145 -9.94 7.74 4.32
CA ALA A 145 -10.49 6.92 3.25
C ALA A 145 -9.38 6.26 2.43
N VAL A 146 -9.70 5.11 1.87
CA VAL A 146 -8.83 4.38 0.92
C VAL A 146 -9.63 4.10 -0.35
N ARG A 147 -8.96 4.22 -1.49
CA ARG A 147 -9.49 3.78 -2.77
C ARG A 147 -8.40 3.04 -3.53
N ASP A 148 -8.69 1.83 -3.98
CA ASP A 148 -7.82 1.05 -4.85
C ASP A 148 -8.38 1.07 -6.28
N THR A 149 -7.50 1.29 -7.26
CA THR A 149 -7.82 1.25 -8.68
C THR A 149 -6.78 0.45 -9.43
N ALA A 150 -7.23 -0.47 -10.29
CA ALA A 150 -6.32 -1.29 -11.10
C ALA A 150 -5.45 -0.44 -12.03
N GLY A 151 -4.19 -0.82 -12.13
CA GLY A 151 -3.20 -0.20 -13.00
C GLY A 151 -2.53 1.08 -12.46
N PRO A 152 -1.77 1.77 -13.33
CA PRO A 152 -1.39 1.35 -14.69
C PRO A 152 -0.55 0.08 -14.70
N THR A 153 -0.84 -0.80 -15.65
CA THR A 153 -0.12 -2.08 -15.80
C THR A 153 0.91 -1.96 -16.92
N PRO A 154 2.17 -2.42 -16.70
CA PRO A 154 3.19 -2.49 -17.74
C PRO A 154 2.69 -3.27 -18.96
N VAL A 155 2.87 -2.71 -20.15
CA VAL A 155 2.59 -3.42 -21.38
C VAL A 155 3.78 -4.32 -21.69
N THR A 156 3.54 -5.63 -21.77
CA THR A 156 4.56 -6.57 -22.25
C THR A 156 4.57 -6.59 -23.76
N GLY A 157 5.67 -6.15 -24.34
CA GLY A 157 5.92 -6.20 -25.79
C GLY A 157 7.11 -7.09 -26.13
N PRO A 158 7.38 -7.34 -27.43
CA PRO A 158 8.60 -8.00 -27.88
C PRO A 158 9.82 -7.25 -27.37
N LYS A 159 10.75 -7.95 -26.72
CA LYS A 159 11.95 -7.36 -26.12
C LYS A 159 12.87 -6.66 -27.14
N ASP A 160 12.70 -6.95 -28.42
CA ASP A 160 13.58 -6.54 -29.50
C ASP A 160 13.06 -5.32 -30.27
N GLN A 161 11.91 -4.76 -29.90
CA GLN A 161 11.39 -3.54 -30.54
C GLN A 161 11.67 -2.33 -29.65
N PRO A 162 12.44 -1.34 -30.16
CA PRO A 162 12.57 -0.07 -29.47
C PRO A 162 11.21 0.63 -29.45
N TRP A 163 10.76 1.04 -28.28
CA TRP A 163 9.53 1.83 -28.09
C TRP A 163 9.85 3.29 -28.38
N GLU A 164 9.08 3.93 -29.24
CA GLU A 164 9.25 5.36 -29.55
C GLU A 164 8.73 6.27 -28.43
N ALA A 165 7.88 5.75 -27.54
CA ALA A 165 7.44 6.44 -26.35
C ALA A 165 7.27 5.42 -25.20
N GLU A 166 7.67 5.80 -23.99
CA GLU A 166 7.40 5.03 -22.78
C GLU A 166 5.91 5.14 -22.44
N PRO A 167 5.09 4.07 -22.68
CA PRO A 167 3.65 4.12 -22.36
C PRO A 167 3.38 4.31 -20.87
N PHE A 168 4.42 4.17 -20.04
CA PHE A 168 4.39 4.39 -18.63
C PHE A 168 4.52 5.85 -18.22
N ASP A 169 5.37 6.61 -18.92
CA ASP A 169 5.64 7.99 -18.54
C ASP A 169 4.34 8.81 -18.54
N ASP A 170 3.51 8.65 -19.59
CA ASP A 170 2.24 9.35 -19.69
C ASP A 170 1.23 8.91 -18.58
N ARG A 171 1.25 7.63 -18.21
CA ARG A 171 0.30 7.08 -17.21
C ARG A 171 0.74 7.32 -15.78
N LEU A 172 2.02 7.55 -15.58
CA LEU A 172 2.62 7.88 -14.29
C LEU A 172 2.99 9.37 -14.17
N ASP A 173 2.41 10.22 -15.04
CA ASP A 173 2.64 11.66 -14.94
C ASP A 173 2.34 12.17 -13.52
N GLY A 174 3.26 12.97 -12.98
CA GLY A 174 3.20 13.49 -11.61
C GLY A 174 3.56 12.48 -10.51
N PHE A 175 3.87 11.21 -10.83
CA PHE A 175 4.37 10.26 -9.83
C PHE A 175 5.88 10.42 -9.63
N THR A 176 6.29 10.31 -8.36
CA THR A 176 7.70 10.23 -7.96
C THR A 176 8.06 8.77 -7.69
N ARG A 177 9.11 8.29 -8.35
CA ARG A 177 9.60 6.92 -8.14
C ARG A 177 10.14 6.73 -6.73
N ILE A 178 9.82 5.59 -6.13
CA ILE A 178 10.43 5.17 -4.88
C ILE A 178 11.74 4.48 -5.24
N ASP A 179 12.86 5.14 -4.91
CA ASP A 179 14.17 4.54 -5.11
C ASP A 179 14.35 3.40 -4.09
N ALA A 180 14.46 2.18 -4.61
CA ALA A 180 14.94 1.09 -3.81
C ALA A 180 16.40 1.38 -3.45
N GLU A 181 16.74 1.39 -2.18
CA GLU A 181 18.15 1.39 -1.75
C GLU A 181 18.85 0.22 -2.47
N PRO A 182 19.99 0.44 -3.13
CA PRO A 182 20.73 -0.65 -3.72
C PRO A 182 21.10 -1.63 -2.59
N TRP A 183 20.77 -2.89 -2.78
CA TRP A 183 21.11 -3.97 -1.87
C TRP A 183 22.63 -3.97 -1.65
N SER A 184 23.04 -3.50 -0.50
CA SER A 184 24.45 -3.55 -0.02
C SER A 184 24.66 -4.78 0.84
#